data_604e69d760a5937d5c9a607e7786eb67
#
_entry.id   604e69d760a5937d5c9a607e7786eb67
#
_cell.length_a   1.000
_cell.length_b   1.000
_cell.length_c   1.000
_cell.angle_alpha   90.00
_cell.angle_beta   90.00
_cell.angle_gamma   90.00
#
_symmetry.space_group_name_H-M   'P 1'
#
loop_
_entity.id
_entity.type
_entity.pdbx_description
1 polymer ?
#
loop_
_entity_poly.entity_id
_entity_poly.type
_entity_poly.pdbx_seq_one_letter_code
_entity_poly.pdbx_strand_id
1 'polypeptide(L)'
;MSAIHEHVLQNGMTLLCWPQRHLHGLEFGLYLKGGPLYETEETQGISNLLEHLCFRGLGGLNREGLLRELNRFGTNLDAATYAEGLVFRLKCLPRFFDAALEYFLRFFANVPWTPEQIAAEKQVVLRQLEADGDGDLFDRAACDFRRTENGAFPPLGTPASLMARTEADIQLWQEMIFQPQNACLVMTGNFSDGMELAAIEALSELRNTTAQPPFTQSLPIGFCMRDEQSDLLEEVESDFASVQLAFDVDSEQVYPVAAEVLSTITAGNDDSMLFQALREEQALVAEIESQISRVGQFSRLVIRYDVRSEWLKDTLTKVFAYLHRLTMYVRPARLNQLRTQFTTNNAMLTDDTAALNDRLGWAWMSGDTAQADLDAAAAQYNELAAEELLDAAQTVFR
;
A
#
# COMPACT_ATOMS: atom_id res chain seq x y z
N MET A 1 23.94 10.26 8.56
CA MET A 1 22.49 10.29 8.28
C MET A 1 21.77 10.27 9.61
N SER A 2 20.63 10.94 9.77
CA SER A 2 19.86 10.81 11.02
C SER A 2 19.37 9.36 11.12
N ALA A 3 19.58 8.73 12.27
CA ALA A 3 19.13 7.37 12.50
C ALA A 3 17.59 7.34 12.61
N ILE A 4 16.97 6.26 12.19
CA ILE A 4 15.57 5.95 12.47
C ILE A 4 15.50 5.67 13.99
N HIS A 5 14.54 6.32 14.67
CA HIS A 5 14.27 6.05 16.07
C HIS A 5 13.01 5.20 16.15
N GLU A 6 13.09 4.03 16.75
CA GLU A 6 11.97 3.14 17.01
C GLU A 6 11.68 3.09 18.51
N HIS A 7 10.44 3.38 18.88
CA HIS A 7 9.94 3.34 20.25
C HIS A 7 8.74 2.40 20.32
N VAL A 8 8.91 1.25 20.96
CA VAL A 8 7.79 0.36 21.32
C VAL A 8 7.33 0.73 22.72
N LEU A 9 6.13 1.31 22.81
CA LEU A 9 5.57 1.83 24.05
C LEU A 9 4.99 0.70 24.92
N GLN A 10 4.78 0.98 26.22
CA GLN A 10 4.25 -0.03 27.17
C GLN A 10 2.84 -0.53 26.80
N ASN A 11 2.06 0.28 26.13
CA ASN A 11 0.74 -0.11 25.60
C ASN A 11 0.80 -0.87 24.27
N GLY A 12 2.01 -1.19 23.77
CA GLY A 12 2.24 -1.92 22.54
C GLY A 12 2.22 -1.08 21.27
N MET A 13 1.91 0.23 21.35
CA MET A 13 1.98 1.13 20.20
C MET A 13 3.43 1.32 19.77
N THR A 14 3.66 1.35 18.49
CA THR A 14 4.96 1.70 17.92
C THR A 14 4.97 3.16 17.47
N LEU A 15 6.04 3.87 17.78
CA LEU A 15 6.33 5.19 17.21
C LEU A 15 7.65 5.08 16.43
N LEU A 16 7.59 5.37 15.13
CA LEU A 16 8.76 5.45 14.24
C LEU A 16 9.04 6.89 13.89
N CYS A 17 10.27 7.33 14.11
CA CYS A 17 10.68 8.71 13.90
C CYS A 17 11.87 8.80 12.96
N TRP A 18 11.77 9.67 11.96
CA TRP A 18 12.92 10.02 11.11
C TRP A 18 13.06 11.54 11.02
N PRO A 19 13.84 12.17 11.89
CA PRO A 19 14.00 13.62 11.91
C PRO A 19 14.82 14.12 10.72
N GLN A 20 14.20 15.00 9.92
CA GLN A 20 14.78 15.64 8.75
C GLN A 20 14.71 17.17 8.94
N ARG A 21 15.57 17.71 9.82
CA ARG A 21 15.51 19.11 10.28
C ARG A 21 15.78 20.15 9.18
N HIS A 22 16.29 19.73 8.04
CA HIS A 22 16.51 20.60 6.88
C HIS A 22 15.27 20.81 6.03
N LEU A 23 14.24 19.96 6.19
CA LEU A 23 12.96 20.10 5.50
C LEU A 23 12.07 21.13 6.20
N HIS A 24 11.05 21.62 5.50
CA HIS A 24 10.07 22.55 6.05
C HIS A 24 8.86 21.86 6.68
N GLY A 25 8.48 20.70 6.15
CA GLY A 25 7.29 19.95 6.55
C GLY A 25 7.58 18.89 7.60
N LEU A 26 6.55 18.62 8.38
CA LEU A 26 6.43 17.47 9.26
C LEU A 26 5.25 16.64 8.76
N GLU A 27 5.42 15.34 8.68
CA GLU A 27 4.38 14.42 8.27
C GLU A 27 4.13 13.38 9.33
N PHE A 28 2.87 13.15 9.61
CA PHE A 28 2.36 12.07 10.44
C PHE A 28 1.70 11.02 9.56
N GLY A 29 1.96 9.75 9.83
CA GLY A 29 1.25 8.62 9.25
C GLY A 29 0.81 7.67 10.35
N LEU A 30 -0.49 7.39 10.45
CA LEU A 30 -1.03 6.38 11.35
C LEU A 30 -1.31 5.12 10.52
N TYR A 31 -0.59 4.06 10.82
CA TYR A 31 -0.71 2.75 10.19
C TYR A 31 -1.38 1.78 11.16
N LEU A 32 -2.46 1.14 10.71
CA LEU A 32 -3.32 0.29 11.50
C LEU A 32 -3.53 -1.04 10.77
N LYS A 33 -3.25 -2.16 11.42
CA LYS A 33 -3.56 -3.48 10.85
C LYS A 33 -5.06 -3.72 10.88
N GLY A 34 -5.61 -4.47 9.91
CA GLY A 34 -7.04 -4.79 9.88
C GLY A 34 -7.76 -4.34 8.61
N GLY A 35 -7.16 -4.54 7.44
CA GLY A 35 -7.79 -4.32 6.13
C GLY A 35 -8.58 -5.54 5.61
N PRO A 36 -8.97 -5.54 4.32
CA PRO A 36 -9.73 -6.60 3.66
C PRO A 36 -9.18 -8.02 3.82
N LEU A 37 -7.88 -8.19 4.03
CA LEU A 37 -7.28 -9.51 4.30
C LEU A 37 -7.73 -10.12 5.63
N TYR A 38 -8.19 -9.31 6.58
CA TYR A 38 -8.67 -9.74 7.88
C TYR A 38 -10.20 -9.86 7.94
N GLU A 39 -10.88 -9.52 6.85
CA GLU A 39 -12.31 -9.60 6.71
C GLU A 39 -12.75 -11.04 6.37
N THR A 40 -14.00 -11.35 6.67
CA THR A 40 -14.68 -12.58 6.28
C THR A 40 -15.69 -12.29 5.19
N GLU A 41 -16.30 -13.33 4.59
CA GLU A 41 -17.40 -13.15 3.65
C GLU A 41 -18.54 -12.29 4.25
N GLU A 42 -18.74 -12.41 5.56
CA GLU A 42 -19.78 -11.64 6.26
C GLU A 42 -19.35 -10.19 6.52
N THR A 43 -18.05 -9.89 6.71
CA THR A 43 -17.56 -8.57 7.11
C THR A 43 -16.92 -7.78 5.99
N GLN A 44 -16.88 -8.30 4.77
CA GLN A 44 -16.22 -7.65 3.63
C GLN A 44 -16.71 -6.22 3.41
N GLY A 45 -15.75 -5.30 3.20
CA GLY A 45 -15.98 -3.87 3.01
C GLY A 45 -16.08 -3.06 4.30
N ILE A 46 -16.03 -3.69 5.48
CA ILE A 46 -16.17 -2.98 6.76
C ILE A 46 -14.98 -2.05 7.05
N SER A 47 -13.76 -2.42 6.65
CA SER A 47 -12.56 -1.60 6.86
C SER A 47 -12.62 -0.31 6.05
N ASN A 48 -13.03 -0.38 4.80
CA ASN A 48 -13.23 0.79 3.97
C ASN A 48 -14.37 1.68 4.48
N LEU A 49 -15.50 1.08 4.89
CA LEU A 49 -16.58 1.83 5.52
C LEU A 49 -16.09 2.55 6.79
N LEU A 50 -15.25 1.91 7.60
CA LEU A 50 -14.66 2.50 8.80
C LEU A 50 -13.77 3.71 8.45
N GLU A 51 -12.93 3.59 7.42
CA GLU A 51 -12.13 4.70 6.92
C GLU A 51 -13.01 5.90 6.54
N HIS A 52 -14.04 5.67 5.73
CA HIS A 52 -14.99 6.68 5.32
C HIS A 52 -15.69 7.37 6.51
N LEU A 53 -16.08 6.60 7.53
CA LEU A 53 -16.72 7.10 8.73
C LEU A 53 -15.81 8.04 9.53
N CYS A 54 -14.49 7.87 9.51
CA CYS A 54 -13.54 8.77 10.15
C CYS A 54 -13.63 10.20 9.59
N PHE A 55 -14.06 10.39 8.35
CA PHE A 55 -14.32 11.70 7.76
C PHE A 55 -15.70 12.29 8.11
N ARG A 56 -16.61 11.48 8.65
CA ARG A 56 -17.92 11.95 9.15
C ARG A 56 -17.87 12.43 10.58
N GLY A 57 -16.98 11.82 11.36
CA GLY A 57 -16.78 12.18 12.76
C GLY A 57 -15.64 11.37 13.36
N LEU A 58 -14.88 12.01 14.25
CA LEU A 58 -13.74 11.37 14.89
C LEU A 58 -13.54 11.94 16.30
N GLY A 59 -13.43 11.06 17.30
CA GLY A 59 -13.15 11.47 18.67
C GLY A 59 -14.12 12.51 19.24
N GLY A 60 -15.40 12.39 18.89
CA GLY A 60 -16.46 13.31 19.33
C GLY A 60 -16.63 14.59 18.48
N LEU A 61 -15.76 14.82 17.50
CA LEU A 61 -15.96 15.88 16.52
C LEU A 61 -16.82 15.37 15.36
N ASN A 62 -17.75 16.21 14.90
CA ASN A 62 -18.47 15.98 13.65
C ASN A 62 -17.62 16.44 12.45
N ARG A 63 -18.10 16.19 11.22
CA ARG A 63 -17.42 16.55 9.98
C ARG A 63 -17.00 18.02 9.93
N GLU A 64 -17.87 18.93 10.35
CA GLU A 64 -17.57 20.38 10.33
C GLU A 64 -16.43 20.73 11.31
N GLY A 65 -16.43 20.12 12.50
CA GLY A 65 -15.36 20.26 13.49
C GLY A 65 -14.02 19.77 12.96
N LEU A 66 -14.01 18.57 12.32
CA LEU A 66 -12.81 18.00 11.72
C LEU A 66 -12.24 18.88 10.60
N LEU A 67 -13.09 19.32 9.68
CA LEU A 67 -12.67 20.22 8.59
C LEU A 67 -12.15 21.56 9.13
N ARG A 68 -12.73 22.08 10.20
CA ARG A 68 -12.26 23.32 10.83
C ARG A 68 -10.86 23.15 11.43
N GLU A 69 -10.58 22.02 12.06
CA GLU A 69 -9.23 21.72 12.57
C GLU A 69 -8.23 21.59 11.43
N LEU A 70 -8.51 20.78 10.40
CA LEU A 70 -7.63 20.60 9.24
C LEU A 70 -7.34 21.91 8.51
N ASN A 71 -8.37 22.76 8.32
CA ASN A 71 -8.21 24.08 7.71
C ASN A 71 -7.28 25.00 8.51
N ARG A 72 -7.22 24.87 9.84
CA ARG A 72 -6.27 25.62 10.68
C ARG A 72 -4.82 25.23 10.41
N PHE A 73 -4.57 23.98 10.02
CA PHE A 73 -3.23 23.51 9.65
C PHE A 73 -2.87 23.88 8.21
N GLY A 74 -3.86 24.27 7.40
CA GLY A 74 -3.68 24.51 5.96
C GLY A 74 -3.39 23.24 5.19
N THR A 75 -3.97 22.11 5.62
CA THR A 75 -3.74 20.77 5.07
C THR A 75 -5.03 19.95 5.01
N ASN A 76 -4.94 18.78 4.40
CA ASN A 76 -5.99 17.77 4.40
C ASN A 76 -5.49 16.51 5.09
N LEU A 77 -6.42 15.72 5.62
CA LEU A 77 -6.17 14.33 5.98
C LEU A 77 -6.31 13.51 4.70
N ASP A 78 -5.29 12.75 4.40
CA ASP A 78 -5.32 11.69 3.39
C ASP A 78 -5.54 10.35 4.08
N ALA A 79 -6.35 9.46 3.49
CA ALA A 79 -6.56 8.14 4.00
C ALA A 79 -6.75 7.13 2.88
N ALA A 80 -6.35 5.90 3.14
CA ALA A 80 -6.54 4.80 2.21
C ALA A 80 -6.67 3.47 2.95
N THR A 81 -7.55 2.62 2.43
CA THR A 81 -7.71 1.23 2.83
C THR A 81 -6.90 0.34 1.90
N TYR A 82 -5.89 -0.32 2.47
CA TYR A 82 -5.07 -1.30 1.79
C TYR A 82 -5.45 -2.72 2.22
N ALA A 83 -5.01 -3.71 1.48
CA ALA A 83 -5.31 -5.11 1.78
C ALA A 83 -5.01 -5.50 3.24
N GLU A 84 -3.91 -4.99 3.80
CA GLU A 84 -3.39 -5.34 5.13
C GLU A 84 -3.85 -4.39 6.25
N GLY A 85 -4.38 -3.19 5.91
CA GLY A 85 -4.74 -2.21 6.93
C GLY A 85 -5.19 -0.86 6.39
N LEU A 86 -5.39 0.04 7.33
CA LEU A 86 -5.76 1.43 7.07
C LEU A 86 -4.58 2.35 7.34
N VAL A 87 -4.44 3.36 6.50
CA VAL A 87 -3.40 4.38 6.66
C VAL A 87 -4.03 5.76 6.61
N PHE A 88 -3.70 6.60 7.59
CA PHE A 88 -4.12 8.00 7.64
C PHE A 88 -2.88 8.89 7.67
N ARG A 89 -2.78 9.87 6.77
CA ARG A 89 -1.62 10.76 6.64
C ARG A 89 -2.03 12.21 6.76
N LEU A 90 -1.16 13.00 7.39
CA LEU A 90 -1.32 14.42 7.52
C LEU A 90 0.05 15.10 7.47
N LYS A 91 0.20 16.05 6.55
CA LYS A 91 1.39 16.88 6.43
C LYS A 91 1.11 18.28 6.95
N CYS A 92 1.97 18.80 7.83
CA CYS A 92 1.83 20.13 8.38
C CYS A 92 3.19 20.83 8.58
N LEU A 93 3.15 22.09 9.00
CA LEU A 93 4.36 22.75 9.47
C LEU A 93 4.61 22.41 10.94
N PRO A 94 5.89 22.39 11.41
CA PRO A 94 6.24 22.06 12.79
C PRO A 94 5.50 22.83 13.87
N ARG A 95 5.13 24.09 13.60
CA ARG A 95 4.34 24.93 14.53
C ARG A 95 2.93 24.38 14.83
N PHE A 96 2.45 23.42 14.05
CA PHE A 96 1.14 22.78 14.24
C PHE A 96 1.27 21.37 14.83
N PHE A 97 2.46 21.00 15.30
CA PHE A 97 2.75 19.67 15.84
C PHE A 97 1.73 19.24 16.91
N ASP A 98 1.53 20.06 17.96
CA ASP A 98 0.64 19.70 19.07
C ASP A 98 -0.79 19.44 18.61
N ALA A 99 -1.30 20.30 17.73
CA ALA A 99 -2.64 20.16 17.21
C ALA A 99 -2.79 18.97 16.24
N ALA A 100 -1.77 18.67 15.46
CA ALA A 100 -1.74 17.50 14.59
C ALA A 100 -1.65 16.19 15.40
N LEU A 101 -0.81 16.17 16.44
CA LEU A 101 -0.72 15.04 17.36
C LEU A 101 -2.07 14.80 18.06
N GLU A 102 -2.70 15.86 18.61
CA GLU A 102 -4.03 15.77 19.21
C GLU A 102 -5.07 15.23 18.22
N TYR A 103 -4.99 15.61 16.94
CA TYR A 103 -5.87 15.08 15.91
C TYR A 103 -5.74 13.55 15.77
N PHE A 104 -4.50 13.01 15.76
CA PHE A 104 -4.26 11.57 15.69
C PHE A 104 -4.68 10.82 16.96
N LEU A 105 -4.55 11.42 18.13
CA LEU A 105 -5.03 10.83 19.38
C LEU A 105 -6.56 10.59 19.38
N ARG A 106 -7.32 11.35 18.58
CA ARG A 106 -8.79 11.19 18.46
C ARG A 106 -9.20 9.86 17.86
N PHE A 107 -8.35 9.19 17.06
CA PHE A 107 -8.65 7.86 16.52
C PHE A 107 -8.86 6.82 17.65
N PHE A 108 -8.17 6.98 18.76
CA PHE A 108 -8.20 6.04 19.89
C PHE A 108 -9.30 6.37 20.93
N ALA A 109 -10.08 7.41 20.71
CA ALA A 109 -11.18 7.77 21.62
C ALA A 109 -12.39 6.83 21.50
N ASN A 110 -12.47 6.03 20.44
CA ASN A 110 -13.52 5.02 20.19
C ASN A 110 -14.96 5.56 20.40
N VAL A 111 -15.22 6.81 20.00
CA VAL A 111 -16.56 7.40 20.05
C VAL A 111 -17.39 6.83 18.89
N PRO A 112 -18.53 6.18 19.16
CA PRO A 112 -19.36 5.58 18.12
C PRO A 112 -19.98 6.65 17.21
N TRP A 113 -20.14 6.30 15.93
CA TRP A 113 -20.91 7.13 14.99
C TRP A 113 -22.40 6.98 15.19
N THR A 114 -23.18 8.02 14.87
CA THR A 114 -24.63 7.95 14.93
C THR A 114 -25.19 7.10 13.79
N PRO A 115 -26.41 6.52 13.96
CA PRO A 115 -27.07 5.78 12.89
C PRO A 115 -27.18 6.55 11.58
N GLU A 116 -27.41 7.87 11.67
CA GLU A 116 -27.53 8.76 10.50
C GLU A 116 -26.18 8.92 9.79
N GLN A 117 -25.09 9.02 10.53
CA GLN A 117 -23.73 9.09 9.94
C GLN A 117 -23.39 7.80 9.21
N ILE A 118 -23.68 6.65 9.83
CA ILE A 118 -23.46 5.33 9.24
C ILE A 118 -24.31 5.15 7.98
N ALA A 119 -25.60 5.46 8.05
CA ALA A 119 -26.49 5.32 6.91
C ALA A 119 -26.07 6.24 5.73
N ALA A 120 -25.67 7.48 6.04
CA ALA A 120 -25.19 8.41 5.02
C ALA A 120 -23.91 7.91 4.33
N GLU A 121 -22.97 7.32 5.07
CA GLU A 121 -21.71 6.86 4.50
C GLU A 121 -21.87 5.57 3.71
N LYS A 122 -22.72 4.64 4.16
CA LYS A 122 -23.11 3.47 3.36
C LYS A 122 -23.66 3.88 1.99
N GLN A 123 -24.46 4.94 1.91
CA GLN A 123 -24.96 5.44 0.62
C GLN A 123 -23.83 6.03 -0.25
N VAL A 124 -22.81 6.61 0.32
CA VAL A 124 -21.64 7.09 -0.44
C VAL A 124 -20.88 5.92 -1.03
N VAL A 125 -20.54 4.91 -0.21
CA VAL A 125 -19.81 3.71 -0.67
C VAL A 125 -20.64 2.92 -1.70
N LEU A 126 -21.97 2.80 -1.52
CA LEU A 126 -22.84 2.17 -2.53
C LEU A 126 -22.80 2.89 -3.87
N ARG A 127 -22.80 4.22 -3.90
CA ARG A 127 -22.67 4.98 -5.14
C ARG A 127 -21.29 4.81 -5.77
N GLN A 128 -20.27 4.65 -4.98
CA GLN A 128 -18.94 4.34 -5.46
C GLN A 128 -18.92 2.97 -6.13
N LEU A 129 -19.47 1.94 -5.47
CA LEU A 129 -19.67 0.62 -6.07
C LEU A 129 -20.49 0.64 -7.36
N GLU A 130 -21.55 1.48 -7.42
CA GLU A 130 -22.37 1.66 -8.64
C GLU A 130 -21.60 2.37 -9.74
N ALA A 131 -20.76 3.37 -9.40
CA ALA A 131 -19.97 4.13 -10.37
C ALA A 131 -18.83 3.31 -10.96
N ASP A 132 -18.19 2.48 -10.11
CA ASP A 132 -17.11 1.58 -10.51
C ASP A 132 -17.63 0.31 -11.22
N GLY A 133 -18.96 0.15 -11.30
CA GLY A 133 -19.62 -1.03 -11.87
C GLY A 133 -19.33 -2.28 -11.03
N ASP A 134 -19.04 -3.42 -11.71
CA ASP A 134 -18.59 -4.64 -11.02
C ASP A 134 -17.17 -4.52 -10.46
N GLY A 135 -16.66 -3.31 -10.32
CA GLY A 135 -15.28 -2.96 -10.00
C GLY A 135 -14.37 -2.98 -11.23
N ASP A 136 -13.22 -2.33 -11.14
CA ASP A 136 -12.21 -2.46 -12.18
C ASP A 136 -11.87 -3.95 -12.34
N LEU A 137 -11.91 -4.44 -13.59
CA LEU A 137 -11.51 -5.80 -13.94
C LEU A 137 -10.17 -6.20 -13.29
N PHE A 138 -9.24 -5.26 -13.22
CA PHE A 138 -7.92 -5.46 -12.65
C PHE A 138 -7.96 -5.60 -11.13
N ASP A 139 -8.85 -4.91 -10.43
CA ASP A 139 -9.03 -5.05 -8.99
C ASP A 139 -9.72 -6.38 -8.65
N ARG A 140 -10.70 -6.81 -9.44
CA ARG A 140 -11.31 -8.15 -9.34
C ARG A 140 -10.27 -9.24 -9.56
N ALA A 141 -9.44 -9.12 -10.59
CA ALA A 141 -8.34 -10.03 -10.87
C ALA A 141 -7.34 -10.07 -9.72
N ALA A 142 -7.00 -8.92 -9.12
CA ALA A 142 -6.12 -8.86 -7.96
C ALA A 142 -6.68 -9.61 -6.76
N CYS A 143 -8.00 -9.53 -6.52
CA CYS A 143 -8.67 -10.28 -5.45
C CYS A 143 -8.74 -11.78 -5.73
N ASP A 144 -9.06 -12.17 -6.97
CA ASP A 144 -9.16 -13.59 -7.36
C ASP A 144 -7.83 -14.34 -7.22
N PHE A 145 -6.72 -13.68 -7.48
CA PHE A 145 -5.39 -14.29 -7.36
C PHE A 145 -4.87 -14.35 -5.91
N ARG A 146 -5.41 -13.54 -4.99
CA ARG A 146 -5.04 -13.52 -3.57
C ARG A 146 -5.81 -14.54 -2.73
N ARG A 147 -6.52 -15.49 -3.32
CA ARG A 147 -7.33 -16.46 -2.57
C ARG A 147 -6.44 -17.37 -1.72
N THR A 148 -6.47 -17.09 -0.42
CA THR A 148 -6.35 -18.10 0.64
C THR A 148 -7.64 -18.88 0.74
N GLU A 149 -7.71 -19.91 1.60
CA GLU A 149 -8.99 -20.54 1.93
C GLU A 149 -10.06 -19.53 2.42
N ASN A 150 -9.63 -18.35 2.88
CA ASN A 150 -10.48 -17.26 3.35
C ASN A 150 -10.60 -16.08 2.36
N GLY A 151 -9.90 -16.09 1.22
CA GLY A 151 -9.95 -15.07 0.15
C GLY A 151 -9.59 -13.63 0.60
N ALA A 152 -8.96 -12.85 -0.27
CA ALA A 152 -9.00 -11.40 -0.13
C ALA A 152 -10.30 -10.90 -0.78
N PHE A 153 -11.03 -10.06 -0.05
CA PHE A 153 -12.25 -9.46 -0.56
C PHE A 153 -11.94 -8.12 -1.22
N PRO A 154 -12.78 -7.66 -2.18
CA PRO A 154 -12.67 -6.31 -2.70
C PRO A 154 -12.72 -5.29 -1.54
N PRO A 155 -11.86 -4.26 -1.54
CA PRO A 155 -11.82 -3.27 -0.46
C PRO A 155 -13.17 -2.62 -0.15
N LEU A 156 -13.97 -2.36 -1.16
CA LEU A 156 -15.33 -1.79 -1.01
C LEU A 156 -16.37 -2.83 -0.55
N GLY A 157 -16.05 -4.13 -0.59
CA GLY A 157 -17.00 -5.21 -0.34
C GLY A 157 -18.05 -5.34 -1.44
N THR A 158 -19.25 -5.78 -1.06
CA THR A 158 -20.41 -5.87 -1.95
C THR A 158 -21.59 -5.04 -1.42
N PRO A 159 -22.55 -4.63 -2.27
CA PRO A 159 -23.76 -3.96 -1.80
C PRO A 159 -24.49 -4.75 -0.70
N ALA A 160 -24.54 -6.06 -0.83
CA ALA A 160 -25.20 -6.93 0.14
C ALA A 160 -24.48 -6.96 1.49
N SER A 161 -23.15 -7.16 1.49
CA SER A 161 -22.34 -7.16 2.71
C SER A 161 -22.40 -5.80 3.41
N LEU A 162 -22.26 -4.71 2.65
CA LEU A 162 -22.30 -3.35 3.18
C LEU A 162 -23.63 -3.01 3.85
N MET A 163 -24.77 -3.36 3.20
CA MET A 163 -26.10 -3.12 3.76
C MET A 163 -26.38 -3.97 4.99
N ALA A 164 -25.85 -5.18 5.08
CA ALA A 164 -26.02 -6.07 6.21
C ALA A 164 -25.28 -5.62 7.48
N ARG A 165 -24.25 -4.72 7.38
CA ARG A 165 -23.49 -4.25 8.56
C ARG A 165 -24.39 -3.48 9.52
N THR A 166 -24.35 -3.87 10.79
CA THR A 166 -25.04 -3.17 11.88
C THR A 166 -24.13 -2.16 12.54
N GLU A 167 -24.69 -1.28 13.35
CA GLU A 167 -23.92 -0.35 14.19
C GLU A 167 -22.97 -1.10 15.13
N ALA A 168 -23.43 -2.23 15.68
CA ALA A 168 -22.63 -3.06 16.57
C ALA A 168 -21.42 -3.70 15.85
N ASP A 169 -21.56 -4.14 14.59
CA ASP A 169 -20.46 -4.67 13.80
C ASP A 169 -19.39 -3.60 13.55
N ILE A 170 -19.83 -2.38 13.19
CA ILE A 170 -18.95 -1.25 12.92
C ILE A 170 -18.22 -0.82 14.21
N GLN A 171 -18.93 -0.76 15.34
CA GLN A 171 -18.34 -0.42 16.62
C GLN A 171 -17.31 -1.46 17.06
N LEU A 172 -17.63 -2.74 16.92
CA LEU A 172 -16.69 -3.83 17.23
C LEU A 172 -15.43 -3.72 16.37
N TRP A 173 -15.58 -3.47 15.05
CA TRP A 173 -14.45 -3.31 14.14
C TRP A 173 -13.62 -2.06 14.48
N GLN A 174 -14.26 -0.95 14.83
CA GLN A 174 -13.61 0.26 15.35
C GLN A 174 -12.75 -0.06 16.58
N GLU A 175 -13.33 -0.75 17.57
CA GLU A 175 -12.65 -1.14 18.81
C GLU A 175 -11.48 -2.09 18.55
N MET A 176 -11.54 -2.91 17.52
CA MET A 176 -10.45 -3.81 17.14
C MET A 176 -9.32 -3.05 16.42
N ILE A 177 -9.63 -2.16 15.48
CA ILE A 177 -8.64 -1.47 14.67
C ILE A 177 -7.93 -0.37 15.46
N PHE A 178 -8.68 0.51 16.16
CA PHE A 178 -8.10 1.65 16.87
C PHE A 178 -7.62 1.27 18.28
N GLN A 179 -6.69 0.29 18.34
CA GLN A 179 -5.99 -0.12 19.54
C GLN A 179 -4.54 0.36 19.48
N PRO A 180 -3.97 0.95 20.54
CA PRO A 180 -2.54 1.29 20.57
C PRO A 180 -1.64 0.12 20.13
N GLN A 181 -1.86 -1.07 20.66
CA GLN A 181 -1.10 -2.27 20.31
C GLN A 181 -1.27 -2.75 18.85
N ASN A 182 -2.21 -2.19 18.10
CA ASN A 182 -2.47 -2.47 16.69
C ASN A 182 -2.00 -1.35 15.76
N ALA A 183 -1.31 -0.34 16.30
CA ALA A 183 -1.03 0.90 15.61
C ALA A 183 0.46 1.24 15.61
N CYS A 184 0.90 1.83 14.50
CA CYS A 184 2.16 2.54 14.41
C CYS A 184 1.90 3.99 14.00
N LEU A 185 2.42 4.94 14.78
CA LEU A 185 2.51 6.32 14.34
C LEU A 185 3.90 6.54 13.77
N VAL A 186 3.95 7.08 12.56
CA VAL A 186 5.21 7.43 11.88
C VAL A 186 5.32 8.95 11.81
N MET A 187 6.46 9.48 12.21
CA MET A 187 6.79 10.90 12.12
C MET A 187 8.03 11.10 11.26
N THR A 188 7.90 11.84 10.17
CA THR A 188 9.01 12.15 9.27
C THR A 188 9.09 13.65 9.00
N GLY A 189 10.30 14.15 8.74
CA GLY A 189 10.51 15.56 8.40
C GLY A 189 11.03 16.42 9.54
N ASN A 190 10.60 17.68 9.59
CA ASN A 190 11.16 18.68 10.50
C ASN A 190 10.47 18.65 11.86
N PHE A 191 11.07 17.98 12.81
CA PHE A 191 10.66 18.02 14.22
C PHE A 191 11.88 17.97 15.15
N SER A 192 11.69 18.42 16.38
CA SER A 192 12.73 18.44 17.42
C SER A 192 12.64 17.22 18.34
N ASP A 193 13.71 16.94 19.09
CA ASP A 193 13.71 15.91 20.12
C ASP A 193 12.64 16.14 21.18
N GLY A 194 12.31 17.42 21.47
CA GLY A 194 11.21 17.76 22.37
C GLY A 194 9.84 17.38 21.84
N MET A 195 9.61 17.48 20.52
CA MET A 195 8.36 17.03 19.89
C MET A 195 8.28 15.49 19.88
N GLU A 196 9.39 14.80 19.65
CA GLU A 196 9.44 13.34 19.75
C GLU A 196 9.11 12.85 21.17
N LEU A 197 9.69 13.46 22.20
CA LEU A 197 9.37 13.15 23.59
C LEU A 197 7.89 13.43 23.93
N ALA A 198 7.33 14.55 23.45
CA ALA A 198 5.92 14.88 23.67
C ALA A 198 4.99 13.85 22.99
N ALA A 199 5.37 13.34 21.79
CA ALA A 199 4.62 12.28 21.13
C ALA A 199 4.68 10.98 21.96
N ILE A 200 5.86 10.58 22.45
CA ILE A 200 6.02 9.39 23.32
C ILE A 200 5.12 9.51 24.56
N GLU A 201 5.15 10.66 25.24
CA GLU A 201 4.33 10.89 26.44
C GLU A 201 2.82 10.77 26.12
N ALA A 202 2.36 11.48 25.11
CA ALA A 202 0.93 11.49 24.73
C ALA A 202 0.43 10.11 24.28
N LEU A 203 1.21 9.39 23.47
CA LEU A 203 0.87 8.05 22.99
C LEU A 203 0.92 7.00 24.10
N SER A 204 1.79 7.17 25.11
CA SER A 204 1.89 6.27 26.25
C SER A 204 0.69 6.32 27.19
N GLU A 205 -0.09 7.41 27.16
CA GLU A 205 -1.32 7.56 27.95
C GLU A 205 -2.51 6.80 27.35
N LEU A 206 -2.43 6.42 26.07
CA LEU A 206 -3.47 5.64 25.39
C LEU A 206 -3.59 4.25 26.03
N ARG A 207 -4.82 3.74 26.09
CA ARG A 207 -5.13 2.45 26.72
C ARG A 207 -5.73 1.49 25.70
N ASN A 208 -5.28 0.22 25.78
CA ASN A 208 -5.93 -0.86 25.05
C ASN A 208 -7.26 -1.22 25.72
N THR A 209 -8.26 -1.53 24.91
CA THR A 209 -9.55 -2.07 25.36
C THR A 209 -9.52 -3.60 25.37
N THR A 210 -8.61 -4.22 24.65
CA THR A 210 -8.42 -5.68 24.58
C THR A 210 -7.06 -6.10 25.17
N ALA A 211 -6.98 -7.29 25.73
CA ALA A 211 -5.76 -7.82 26.36
C ALA A 211 -4.72 -8.29 25.31
N GLN A 212 -5.14 -8.61 24.10
CA GLN A 212 -4.28 -9.09 23.02
C GLN A 212 -4.49 -8.24 21.77
N PRO A 213 -3.44 -7.98 20.98
CA PRO A 213 -3.59 -7.32 19.69
C PRO A 213 -4.56 -8.13 18.82
N PRO A 214 -5.55 -7.50 18.18
CA PRO A 214 -6.59 -8.21 17.42
C PRO A 214 -6.07 -8.86 16.14
N PHE A 215 -5.00 -8.36 15.56
CA PHE A 215 -4.47 -8.78 14.25
C PHE A 215 -3.00 -9.20 14.37
N THR A 216 -2.71 -10.10 15.33
CA THR A 216 -1.34 -10.59 15.63
C THR A 216 -0.88 -11.71 14.73
N GLN A 217 -1.79 -12.43 14.10
CA GLN A 217 -1.38 -13.51 13.24
C GLN A 217 -0.80 -12.92 11.96
N SER A 218 0.47 -13.29 11.66
CA SER A 218 0.86 -13.35 10.26
C SER A 218 -0.27 -14.07 9.56
N LEU A 219 -0.97 -13.35 8.69
CA LEU A 219 -2.01 -13.97 7.88
C LEU A 219 -1.41 -15.23 7.29
N PRO A 220 -2.04 -16.39 7.41
CA PRO A 220 -1.68 -17.53 6.61
C PRO A 220 -2.06 -17.16 5.17
N ILE A 221 -1.24 -16.34 4.55
CA ILE A 221 -1.29 -16.13 3.12
C ILE A 221 -0.68 -17.38 2.53
N GLY A 222 -1.46 -18.46 2.57
CA GLY A 222 -1.21 -19.61 1.75
C GLY A 222 -1.52 -19.18 0.33
N PHE A 223 -0.51 -18.79 -0.43
CA PHE A 223 -0.68 -18.72 -1.87
C PHE A 223 -0.96 -20.14 -2.34
N CYS A 224 -2.20 -20.36 -2.79
CA CYS A 224 -2.40 -21.37 -3.80
C CYS A 224 -1.70 -20.84 -5.05
N MET A 225 -0.44 -21.21 -5.25
CA MET A 225 0.14 -21.23 -6.58
C MET A 225 -0.80 -22.10 -7.41
N ARG A 226 -1.67 -21.46 -8.19
CA ARG A 226 -2.41 -22.22 -9.19
C ARG A 226 -1.40 -22.61 -10.25
N ASP A 227 -1.20 -23.91 -10.40
CA ASP A 227 -0.48 -24.48 -11.57
C ASP A 227 -1.18 -24.15 -12.90
N GLU A 228 -2.31 -23.47 -12.85
CA GLU A 228 -3.15 -23.13 -13.99
C GLU A 228 -3.17 -21.61 -14.20
N GLN A 229 -2.83 -21.23 -15.43
CA GLN A 229 -3.09 -19.87 -15.93
C GLN A 229 -4.59 -19.61 -15.83
N SER A 230 -4.97 -18.48 -15.24
CA SER A 230 -6.35 -18.03 -15.24
C SER A 230 -6.45 -16.75 -16.07
N ASP A 231 -7.34 -16.79 -17.06
CA ASP A 231 -7.64 -15.64 -17.89
C ASP A 231 -8.97 -15.04 -17.42
N LEU A 232 -8.99 -13.74 -17.17
CA LEU A 232 -10.21 -12.98 -16.94
C LEU A 232 -10.39 -12.06 -18.13
N LEU A 233 -11.50 -12.24 -18.86
CA LEU A 233 -11.83 -11.45 -20.03
C LEU A 233 -13.20 -10.79 -19.83
N GLU A 234 -13.25 -9.49 -20.03
CA GLU A 234 -14.48 -8.72 -20.11
C GLU A 234 -14.54 -8.03 -21.48
N GLU A 235 -15.61 -8.28 -22.22
CA GLU A 235 -15.83 -7.63 -23.50
C GLU A 235 -16.53 -6.28 -23.29
N VAL A 236 -15.88 -5.21 -23.74
CA VAL A 236 -16.43 -3.85 -23.74
C VAL A 236 -16.46 -3.31 -25.16
N GLU A 237 -17.42 -2.45 -25.46
CA GLU A 237 -17.52 -1.79 -26.75
C GLU A 237 -16.48 -0.66 -26.84
N SER A 238 -15.24 -1.00 -27.22
CA SER A 238 -14.11 -0.08 -27.31
C SER A 238 -13.17 -0.46 -28.45
N ASP A 239 -12.56 0.56 -29.07
CA ASP A 239 -11.47 0.38 -30.04
C ASP A 239 -10.15 -0.03 -29.38
N PHE A 240 -10.06 0.07 -28.05
CA PHE A 240 -8.89 -0.25 -27.27
C PHE A 240 -9.20 -1.38 -26.28
N ALA A 241 -8.21 -2.24 -26.08
CA ALA A 241 -8.17 -3.27 -25.06
C ALA A 241 -7.16 -2.89 -23.98
N SER A 242 -7.59 -2.90 -22.72
CA SER A 242 -6.71 -2.77 -21.56
C SER A 242 -6.24 -4.15 -21.13
N VAL A 243 -4.95 -4.30 -20.94
CA VAL A 243 -4.31 -5.59 -20.61
C VAL A 243 -3.55 -5.48 -19.30
N GLN A 244 -3.79 -6.45 -18.43
CA GLN A 244 -2.98 -6.66 -17.23
C GLN A 244 -2.43 -8.09 -17.21
N LEU A 245 -1.11 -8.23 -17.10
CA LEU A 245 -0.44 -9.49 -16.84
C LEU A 245 0.07 -9.45 -15.40
N ALA A 246 -0.27 -10.45 -14.60
CA ALA A 246 0.12 -10.54 -13.21
C ALA A 246 0.91 -11.83 -12.96
N PHE A 247 2.06 -11.70 -12.34
CA PHE A 247 2.96 -12.81 -11.99
C PHE A 247 3.18 -12.81 -10.49
N ASP A 248 2.78 -13.87 -9.83
CA ASP A 248 2.99 -14.02 -8.39
C ASP A 248 4.45 -14.42 -8.12
N VAL A 249 5.06 -13.76 -7.15
CA VAL A 249 6.47 -13.89 -6.79
C VAL A 249 6.57 -14.30 -5.33
N ASP A 250 7.02 -15.52 -5.09
CA ASP A 250 7.31 -16.01 -3.75
C ASP A 250 8.68 -15.48 -3.30
N SER A 251 8.72 -14.72 -2.21
CA SER A 251 9.95 -14.15 -1.68
C SER A 251 10.90 -15.18 -1.06
N GLU A 252 10.47 -16.43 -0.83
CA GLU A 252 11.35 -17.54 -0.49
C GLU A 252 12.14 -18.05 -1.69
N GLN A 253 11.61 -17.86 -2.91
CA GLN A 253 12.23 -18.29 -4.15
C GLN A 253 12.92 -17.15 -4.90
N VAL A 254 12.40 -15.94 -4.81
CA VAL A 254 12.92 -14.76 -5.51
C VAL A 254 13.19 -13.66 -4.51
N TYR A 255 14.44 -13.25 -4.46
CA TYR A 255 14.85 -12.16 -3.57
C TYR A 255 14.11 -10.86 -3.91
N PRO A 256 13.54 -10.13 -2.93
CA PRO A 256 12.67 -8.98 -3.19
C PRO A 256 13.30 -7.90 -4.08
N VAL A 257 14.59 -7.61 -3.88
CA VAL A 257 15.33 -6.64 -4.71
C VAL A 257 15.46 -7.11 -6.15
N ALA A 258 15.63 -8.42 -6.37
CA ALA A 258 15.66 -8.99 -7.71
C ALA A 258 14.32 -8.80 -8.44
N ALA A 259 13.19 -8.95 -7.72
CA ALA A 259 11.86 -8.72 -8.27
C ALA A 259 11.64 -7.25 -8.67
N GLU A 260 12.10 -6.29 -7.85
CA GLU A 260 12.03 -4.86 -8.17
C GLU A 260 12.87 -4.49 -9.39
N VAL A 261 14.11 -5.00 -9.45
CA VAL A 261 15.00 -4.79 -10.59
C VAL A 261 14.41 -5.44 -11.85
N LEU A 262 13.84 -6.63 -11.72
CA LEU A 262 13.17 -7.34 -12.81
C LEU A 262 11.99 -6.54 -13.36
N SER A 263 11.12 -6.01 -12.49
CA SER A 263 10.05 -5.11 -12.89
C SER A 263 10.58 -3.91 -13.67
N THR A 264 11.59 -3.24 -13.15
CA THR A 264 12.19 -2.05 -13.79
C THR A 264 12.78 -2.36 -15.17
N ILE A 265 13.46 -3.50 -15.35
CA ILE A 265 13.98 -3.92 -16.66
C ILE A 265 12.85 -4.25 -17.63
N THR A 266 11.75 -4.81 -17.13
CA THR A 266 10.64 -5.28 -17.97
C THR A 266 9.86 -4.14 -18.58
N ALA A 267 9.28 -3.26 -17.77
CA ALA A 267 8.47 -2.11 -18.20
C ALA A 267 8.41 -0.97 -17.16
N GLY A 268 9.38 -0.85 -16.26
CA GLY A 268 9.33 0.12 -15.16
C GLY A 268 9.83 1.53 -15.52
N ASN A 269 10.37 1.75 -16.70
CA ASN A 269 10.83 3.06 -17.18
C ASN A 269 10.96 3.10 -18.71
N ASP A 270 11.24 4.29 -19.25
CA ASP A 270 11.35 4.53 -20.70
C ASP A 270 12.49 3.74 -21.38
N ASP A 271 13.51 3.31 -20.64
CA ASP A 271 14.63 2.49 -21.11
C ASP A 271 14.41 0.98 -20.85
N SER A 272 13.21 0.58 -20.47
CA SER A 272 12.85 -0.81 -20.22
C SER A 272 12.61 -1.58 -21.52
N MET A 273 12.72 -2.90 -21.42
CA MET A 273 12.64 -3.80 -22.59
C MET A 273 11.32 -3.66 -23.35
N LEU A 274 10.19 -3.75 -22.68
CA LEU A 274 8.88 -3.71 -23.34
C LEU A 274 8.53 -2.31 -23.82
N PHE A 275 8.91 -1.27 -23.09
CA PHE A 275 8.69 0.10 -23.51
C PHE A 275 9.42 0.40 -24.83
N GLN A 276 10.71 0.08 -24.90
CA GLN A 276 11.50 0.25 -26.12
C GLN A 276 10.92 -0.55 -27.29
N ALA A 277 10.62 -1.83 -27.05
CA ALA A 277 10.20 -2.72 -28.12
C ALA A 277 8.78 -2.42 -28.64
N LEU A 278 7.82 -2.11 -27.75
CA LEU A 278 6.41 -2.00 -28.14
C LEU A 278 5.98 -0.55 -28.42
N ARG A 279 6.55 0.41 -27.69
CA ARG A 279 6.22 1.83 -27.89
C ARG A 279 7.18 2.48 -28.88
N GLU A 280 8.49 2.47 -28.61
CA GLU A 280 9.45 3.26 -29.39
C GLU A 280 9.72 2.65 -30.79
N GLU A 281 9.91 1.32 -30.86
CA GLU A 281 10.26 0.65 -32.12
C GLU A 281 9.02 0.34 -32.98
N GLN A 282 7.89 -0.03 -32.36
CA GLN A 282 6.74 -0.56 -33.07
C GLN A 282 5.46 0.29 -32.99
N ALA A 283 5.41 1.28 -32.08
CA ALA A 283 4.26 2.16 -31.84
C ALA A 283 2.92 1.40 -31.62
N LEU A 284 2.99 0.23 -30.99
CA LEU A 284 1.81 -0.62 -30.70
C LEU A 284 1.03 -0.14 -29.48
N VAL A 285 1.72 0.41 -28.49
CA VAL A 285 1.16 0.91 -27.23
C VAL A 285 1.54 2.36 -27.02
N ALA A 286 0.68 3.13 -26.35
CA ALA A 286 1.01 4.50 -25.95
C ALA A 286 1.85 4.53 -24.67
N GLU A 287 1.49 3.66 -23.73
CA GLU A 287 2.14 3.49 -22.44
C GLU A 287 2.19 2.01 -22.10
N ILE A 288 3.23 1.60 -21.42
CA ILE A 288 3.38 0.28 -20.81
C ILE A 288 4.15 0.44 -19.52
N GLU A 289 3.63 -0.11 -18.46
CA GLU A 289 4.23 -0.01 -17.14
C GLU A 289 4.32 -1.36 -16.45
N SER A 290 5.27 -1.51 -15.54
CA SER A 290 5.29 -2.61 -14.59
C SER A 290 5.51 -2.12 -13.18
N GLN A 291 4.84 -2.78 -12.24
CA GLN A 291 4.89 -2.48 -10.81
C GLN A 291 5.06 -3.75 -10.01
N ILE A 292 5.68 -3.64 -8.85
CA ILE A 292 5.68 -4.66 -7.81
C ILE A 292 4.74 -4.21 -6.70
N SER A 293 3.73 -5.02 -6.41
CA SER A 293 2.94 -4.90 -5.19
C SER A 293 3.36 -5.99 -4.20
N ARG A 294 3.46 -5.63 -2.92
CA ARG A 294 3.79 -6.58 -1.84
C ARG A 294 2.61 -6.72 -0.91
N VAL A 295 2.38 -7.95 -0.45
CA VAL A 295 1.40 -8.29 0.59
C VAL A 295 2.03 -9.37 1.47
N GLY A 296 2.38 -9.00 2.71
CA GLY A 296 3.15 -9.87 3.59
C GLY A 296 4.48 -10.31 2.96
N GLN A 297 4.69 -11.62 2.89
CA GLN A 297 5.90 -12.22 2.29
C GLN A 297 5.80 -12.44 0.76
N PHE A 298 4.69 -12.08 0.14
CA PHE A 298 4.49 -12.28 -1.30
C PHE A 298 4.55 -10.97 -2.06
N SER A 299 5.06 -11.06 -3.26
CA SER A 299 5.07 -9.96 -4.22
C SER A 299 4.32 -10.37 -5.47
N ARG A 300 3.78 -9.40 -6.17
CA ARG A 300 3.15 -9.57 -7.48
C ARG A 300 3.76 -8.57 -8.44
N LEU A 301 4.34 -9.06 -9.52
CA LEU A 301 4.76 -8.25 -10.64
C LEU A 301 3.56 -8.09 -11.58
N VAL A 302 3.17 -6.85 -11.83
CA VAL A 302 2.05 -6.52 -12.71
C VAL A 302 2.57 -5.72 -13.88
N ILE A 303 2.19 -6.10 -15.11
CA ILE A 303 2.47 -5.35 -16.34
C ILE A 303 1.13 -4.88 -16.89
N ARG A 304 0.99 -3.57 -17.16
CA ARG A 304 -0.22 -2.96 -17.70
C ARG A 304 0.07 -2.19 -18.98
N TYR A 305 -0.84 -2.27 -19.94
CA TYR A 305 -0.81 -1.45 -21.15
C TYR A 305 -2.17 -1.43 -21.84
N ASP A 306 -2.41 -0.37 -22.61
CA ASP A 306 -3.54 -0.27 -23.53
C ASP A 306 -3.07 -0.45 -24.97
N VAL A 307 -3.86 -1.19 -25.76
CA VAL A 307 -3.55 -1.50 -27.15
C VAL A 307 -4.82 -1.44 -27.99
N ARG A 308 -4.72 -1.11 -29.28
CA ARG A 308 -5.86 -1.25 -30.18
C ARG A 308 -6.36 -2.69 -30.20
N SER A 309 -7.69 -2.87 -30.12
CA SER A 309 -8.32 -4.21 -30.05
C SER A 309 -7.88 -5.12 -31.20
N GLU A 310 -7.70 -4.57 -32.40
CA GLU A 310 -7.19 -5.30 -33.57
C GLU A 310 -5.75 -5.83 -33.44
N TRP A 311 -4.93 -5.20 -32.57
CA TRP A 311 -3.52 -5.57 -32.34
C TRP A 311 -3.31 -6.38 -31.06
N LEU A 312 -4.36 -6.61 -30.28
CA LEU A 312 -4.27 -7.29 -28.97
C LEU A 312 -3.51 -8.61 -29.04
N LYS A 313 -3.91 -9.51 -29.95
CA LYS A 313 -3.28 -10.82 -30.09
C LYS A 313 -1.81 -10.75 -30.50
N ASP A 314 -1.49 -9.86 -31.45
CA ASP A 314 -0.09 -9.68 -31.91
C ASP A 314 0.77 -9.10 -30.80
N THR A 315 0.26 -8.10 -30.08
CA THR A 315 0.97 -7.47 -28.95
C THR A 315 1.19 -8.44 -27.81
N LEU A 316 0.17 -9.22 -27.39
CA LEU A 316 0.33 -10.27 -26.38
C LEU A 316 1.40 -11.28 -26.79
N THR A 317 1.38 -11.78 -28.03
CA THR A 317 2.38 -12.72 -28.52
C THR A 317 3.78 -12.14 -28.43
N LYS A 318 3.96 -10.87 -28.75
CA LYS A 318 5.24 -10.16 -28.66
C LYS A 318 5.68 -9.98 -27.20
N VAL A 319 4.78 -9.56 -26.32
CA VAL A 319 5.07 -9.41 -24.89
C VAL A 319 5.64 -10.71 -24.33
N PHE A 320 4.94 -11.83 -24.50
CA PHE A 320 5.43 -13.12 -24.03
C PHE A 320 6.76 -13.54 -24.69
N ALA A 321 6.93 -13.27 -25.98
CA ALA A 321 8.20 -13.55 -26.65
C ALA A 321 9.37 -12.71 -26.10
N TYR A 322 9.11 -11.46 -25.69
CA TYR A 322 10.12 -10.62 -25.04
C TYR A 322 10.41 -11.10 -23.61
N LEU A 323 9.37 -11.43 -22.82
CA LEU A 323 9.55 -11.98 -21.46
C LEU A 323 10.41 -13.25 -21.47
N HIS A 324 10.16 -14.17 -22.38
CA HIS A 324 11.00 -15.37 -22.55
C HIS A 324 12.45 -15.07 -22.98
N ARG A 325 12.69 -13.91 -23.58
CA ARG A 325 14.03 -13.47 -24.01
C ARG A 325 14.66 -12.48 -23.03
N LEU A 326 14.05 -12.23 -21.89
CA LEU A 326 14.52 -11.23 -20.93
C LEU A 326 15.97 -11.46 -20.50
N THR A 327 16.41 -12.73 -20.44
CA THR A 327 17.80 -13.10 -20.17
C THR A 327 18.81 -12.43 -21.10
N MET A 328 18.41 -12.07 -22.33
CA MET A 328 19.27 -11.34 -23.28
C MET A 328 19.43 -9.86 -22.95
N TYR A 329 18.54 -9.30 -22.12
CA TYR A 329 18.55 -7.90 -21.70
C TYR A 329 19.24 -7.68 -20.35
N VAL A 330 19.40 -8.73 -19.55
CA VAL A 330 20.15 -8.71 -18.30
C VAL A 330 21.65 -8.71 -18.60
N ARG A 331 22.21 -7.53 -18.89
CA ARG A 331 23.65 -7.38 -19.17
C ARG A 331 24.32 -6.67 -18.00
N PRO A 332 25.60 -6.95 -17.70
CA PRO A 332 26.32 -6.30 -16.60
C PRO A 332 26.29 -4.76 -16.67
N ALA A 333 26.39 -4.19 -17.88
CA ALA A 333 26.32 -2.73 -18.07
C ALA A 333 24.96 -2.17 -17.67
N ARG A 334 23.86 -2.88 -18.02
CA ARG A 334 22.50 -2.49 -17.66
C ARG A 334 22.27 -2.61 -16.15
N LEU A 335 22.74 -3.69 -15.54
CA LEU A 335 22.65 -3.86 -14.09
C LEU A 335 23.38 -2.74 -13.34
N ASN A 336 24.53 -2.31 -13.80
CA ASN A 336 25.26 -1.17 -13.19
C ASN A 336 24.51 0.15 -13.33
N GLN A 337 23.82 0.41 -14.45
CA GLN A 337 22.96 1.58 -14.60
C GLN A 337 21.81 1.55 -13.57
N LEU A 338 21.14 0.40 -13.43
CA LEU A 338 20.04 0.22 -12.48
C LEU A 338 20.50 0.39 -11.04
N ARG A 339 21.65 -0.17 -10.66
CA ARG A 339 22.25 0.05 -9.33
C ARG A 339 22.42 1.53 -9.05
N THR A 340 22.97 2.29 -10.01
CA THR A 340 23.10 3.75 -9.88
C THR A 340 21.75 4.43 -9.73
N GLN A 341 20.76 4.04 -10.54
CA GLN A 341 19.40 4.58 -10.47
C GLN A 341 18.75 4.31 -9.12
N PHE A 342 18.77 3.07 -8.64
CA PHE A 342 18.18 2.72 -7.34
C PHE A 342 18.89 3.42 -6.18
N THR A 343 20.22 3.48 -6.20
CA THR A 343 20.98 4.19 -5.16
C THR A 343 20.67 5.69 -5.16
N THR A 344 20.53 6.29 -6.35
CA THR A 344 20.15 7.70 -6.48
C THR A 344 18.72 7.93 -5.97
N ASN A 345 17.76 7.09 -6.38
CA ASN A 345 16.37 7.19 -5.94
C ASN A 345 16.27 7.07 -4.41
N ASN A 346 16.96 6.10 -3.81
CA ASN A 346 17.02 5.95 -2.36
C ASN A 346 17.61 7.18 -1.65
N ALA A 347 18.64 7.80 -2.21
CA ALA A 347 19.20 9.03 -1.65
C ALA A 347 18.20 10.19 -1.73
N MET A 348 17.47 10.31 -2.84
CA MET A 348 16.46 11.36 -3.05
C MET A 348 15.19 11.15 -2.20
N LEU A 349 14.88 9.93 -1.76
CA LEU A 349 13.78 9.68 -0.82
C LEU A 349 13.91 10.50 0.47
N THR A 350 15.14 10.82 0.89
CA THR A 350 15.38 11.63 2.10
C THR A 350 14.87 13.06 2.01
N ASP A 351 14.54 13.55 0.82
CA ASP A 351 13.97 14.88 0.59
C ASP A 351 12.43 14.85 0.56
N ASP A 352 11.83 13.67 0.55
CA ASP A 352 10.37 13.49 0.51
C ASP A 352 9.84 12.86 1.82
N THR A 353 9.17 13.69 2.63
CA THR A 353 8.60 13.26 3.91
C THR A 353 7.54 12.18 3.75
N ALA A 354 6.73 12.23 2.68
CA ALA A 354 5.66 11.26 2.44
C ALA A 354 6.24 9.90 2.05
N ALA A 355 7.20 9.87 1.14
CA ALA A 355 7.86 8.63 0.72
C ALA A 355 8.61 7.95 1.88
N LEU A 356 9.27 8.74 2.75
CA LEU A 356 9.89 8.22 3.97
C LEU A 356 8.85 7.67 4.95
N ASN A 357 7.74 8.39 5.12
CA ASN A 357 6.65 7.97 6.00
C ASN A 357 6.09 6.62 5.55
N ASP A 358 5.82 6.48 4.25
CA ASP A 358 5.36 5.24 3.66
C ASP A 358 6.35 4.10 3.85
N ARG A 359 7.62 4.36 3.60
CA ARG A 359 8.65 3.33 3.76
C ARG A 359 8.72 2.79 5.18
N LEU A 360 8.69 3.66 6.19
CA LEU A 360 8.68 3.28 7.60
C LEU A 360 7.40 2.52 7.98
N GLY A 361 6.26 3.07 7.61
CA GLY A 361 4.97 2.49 7.96
C GLY A 361 4.74 1.12 7.33
N TRP A 362 5.10 0.94 6.06
CA TRP A 362 5.00 -0.36 5.39
C TRP A 362 6.01 -1.38 5.89
N ALA A 363 7.21 -0.96 6.29
CA ALA A 363 8.17 -1.84 6.95
C ALA A 363 7.61 -2.37 8.28
N TRP A 364 6.95 -1.51 9.06
CA TRP A 364 6.28 -1.95 10.29
C TRP A 364 5.07 -2.87 9.99
N MET A 365 4.25 -2.55 8.98
CA MET A 365 3.11 -3.38 8.58
C MET A 365 3.55 -4.79 8.17
N SER A 366 4.65 -4.93 7.46
CA SER A 366 5.24 -6.22 7.06
C SER A 366 5.88 -6.99 8.22
N GLY A 367 6.08 -6.35 9.37
CA GLY A 367 6.76 -6.94 10.53
C GLY A 367 8.29 -6.94 10.45
N ASP A 368 8.86 -6.22 9.50
CA ASP A 368 10.31 -6.11 9.30
C ASP A 368 10.74 -4.64 9.12
N THR A 369 10.93 -3.97 10.24
CA THR A 369 11.36 -2.56 10.27
C THR A 369 12.76 -2.35 9.69
N ALA A 370 13.58 -3.39 9.58
CA ALA A 370 14.88 -3.31 8.94
C ALA A 370 14.79 -2.98 7.44
N GLN A 371 13.67 -3.28 6.79
CA GLN A 371 13.42 -2.90 5.39
C GLN A 371 13.33 -1.37 5.19
N ALA A 372 13.15 -0.61 6.26
CA ALA A 372 13.17 0.84 6.19
C ALA A 372 14.58 1.42 6.03
N ASP A 373 15.63 0.67 6.36
CA ASP A 373 17.02 1.12 6.25
C ASP A 373 17.42 1.33 4.79
N LEU A 374 17.65 2.61 4.41
CA LEU A 374 18.05 3.00 3.06
C LEU A 374 19.46 2.54 2.70
N ASP A 375 20.37 2.51 3.67
CA ASP A 375 21.75 2.09 3.43
C ASP A 375 21.79 0.57 3.21
N ALA A 376 21.03 -0.20 4.00
CA ALA A 376 20.88 -1.64 3.80
C ALA A 376 20.22 -1.95 2.45
N ALA A 377 19.17 -1.22 2.06
CA ALA A 377 18.55 -1.37 0.75
C ALA A 377 19.52 -1.06 -0.40
N ALA A 378 20.28 0.04 -0.30
CA ALA A 378 21.28 0.39 -1.30
C ALA A 378 22.38 -0.68 -1.42
N ALA A 379 22.81 -1.27 -0.30
CA ALA A 379 23.76 -2.38 -0.30
C ALA A 379 23.20 -3.60 -1.04
N GLN A 380 21.96 -3.98 -0.80
CA GLN A 380 21.29 -5.10 -1.48
C GLN A 380 21.24 -4.92 -3.00
N TYR A 381 20.93 -3.70 -3.50
CA TYR A 381 20.97 -3.42 -4.94
C TYR A 381 22.39 -3.53 -5.52
N ASN A 382 23.41 -3.11 -4.76
CA ASN A 382 24.81 -3.18 -5.20
C ASN A 382 25.35 -4.62 -5.21
N GLU A 383 24.88 -5.47 -4.33
CA GLU A 383 25.30 -6.87 -4.19
C GLU A 383 24.56 -7.80 -5.16
N LEU A 384 23.37 -7.42 -5.65
CA LEU A 384 22.58 -8.26 -6.56
C LEU A 384 23.40 -8.70 -7.79
N ALA A 385 23.61 -10.02 -7.94
CA ALA A 385 24.33 -10.58 -9.07
C ALA A 385 23.45 -10.70 -10.31
N ALA A 386 24.06 -10.66 -11.50
CA ALA A 386 23.33 -10.86 -12.74
C ALA A 386 22.69 -12.27 -12.82
N GLU A 387 23.34 -13.28 -12.24
CA GLU A 387 22.85 -14.66 -12.18
C GLU A 387 21.58 -14.77 -11.35
N GLU A 388 21.52 -14.12 -10.18
CA GLU A 388 20.33 -14.07 -9.33
C GLU A 388 19.14 -13.42 -10.03
N LEU A 389 19.39 -12.36 -10.80
CA LEU A 389 18.36 -11.70 -11.59
C LEU A 389 17.86 -12.58 -12.75
N LEU A 390 18.74 -13.36 -13.36
CA LEU A 390 18.37 -14.33 -14.41
C LEU A 390 17.52 -15.48 -13.84
N ASP A 391 17.89 -16.00 -12.67
CA ASP A 391 17.13 -17.04 -11.97
C ASP A 391 15.74 -16.52 -11.55
N ALA A 392 15.69 -15.28 -11.06
CA ALA A 392 14.43 -14.59 -10.76
C ALA A 392 13.53 -14.48 -12.01
N ALA A 393 14.07 -14.03 -13.15
CA ALA A 393 13.33 -13.94 -14.40
C ALA A 393 12.79 -15.29 -14.88
N GLN A 394 13.59 -16.36 -14.76
CA GLN A 394 13.16 -17.72 -15.12
C GLN A 394 12.08 -18.25 -14.17
N THR A 395 12.11 -17.86 -12.91
CA THR A 395 11.11 -18.28 -11.91
C THR A 395 9.79 -17.54 -12.11
N VAL A 396 9.83 -16.24 -12.36
CA VAL A 396 8.65 -15.38 -12.47
C VAL A 396 7.92 -15.56 -13.81
N PHE A 397 8.63 -15.69 -14.92
CA PHE A 397 8.04 -15.74 -16.28
C PHE A 397 8.00 -17.15 -16.89
N ARG A 398 7.83 -18.14 -16.06
CA ARG A 398 7.64 -19.54 -16.49
C ARG A 398 6.29 -19.79 -17.13
#